data_916328fdfb896a6aca432e69fc32c932
#
_entry.id   916328fdfb896a6aca432e69fc32c932
#
_cell.length_a   1.000
_cell.length_b   1.000
_cell.length_c   1.000
_cell.angle_alpha   90.00
_cell.angle_beta   90.00
_cell.angle_gamma   90.00
#
_symmetry.space_group_name_H-M   'P 1'
#
loop_
_entity.id
_entity.type
_entity.pdbx_description
1 polymer ?
#
loop_
_entity_poly.entity_id
_entity_poly.type
_entity_poly.pdbx_seq_one_letter_code
_entity_poly.pdbx_strand_id
1 'polypeptide(L)'
;PNTENDEFFTSYDPPEVKVYFITNGGYSGNKDIYFSGVKNKERNIWGGAQSAGIEINTNYDEGSVYIHPDGKTMYFSSKGHDSMGGYDIFVSEIDELGQWGKPVNLGYPINTIYDDNYFVMTADGRTAYFSSNRPSSNGGYDIYKMKYKGDKKLMLSQSEDKLFSEIKPIASLKKKNVAKESLKLLTIFRGKVLDKVSFK
;
A
#
# COMPACT_ATOMS: atom_id res chain seq x y z
N PRO A 1 -5.04 -7.71 17.63
CA PRO A 1 -5.92 -6.56 17.42
C PRO A 1 -7.20 -6.91 16.64
N ASN A 2 -7.64 -8.17 16.69
CA ASN A 2 -8.84 -8.60 15.99
C ASN A 2 -10.08 -7.92 16.58
N THR A 3 -11.03 -7.58 15.71
CA THR A 3 -12.35 -7.05 16.07
C THR A 3 -13.43 -8.12 15.86
N GLU A 4 -14.70 -7.76 15.91
CA GLU A 4 -15.83 -8.65 15.56
C GLU A 4 -16.08 -8.67 14.03
N ASN A 5 -15.30 -7.90 13.27
CA ASN A 5 -15.42 -7.73 11.83
C ASN A 5 -14.27 -8.41 11.10
N ASP A 6 -14.34 -8.45 9.77
CA ASP A 6 -13.25 -8.96 8.96
C ASP A 6 -12.10 -7.96 8.90
N GLU A 7 -10.88 -8.44 9.13
CA GLU A 7 -9.64 -7.70 8.93
C GLU A 7 -8.94 -8.17 7.67
N PHE A 8 -8.49 -7.18 6.88
CA PHE A 8 -7.78 -7.40 5.62
C PHE A 8 -6.47 -6.64 5.64
N PHE A 9 -5.48 -7.13 4.94
CA PHE A 9 -4.22 -6.44 4.67
C PHE A 9 -3.61 -5.77 5.89
N THR A 10 -2.41 -6.14 6.22
CA THR A 10 -1.69 -5.57 7.36
C THR A 10 -0.40 -4.94 6.92
N SER A 11 -0.05 -3.79 7.51
CA SER A 11 1.26 -3.17 7.40
C SER A 11 1.82 -2.88 8.78
N TYR A 12 3.06 -3.28 8.99
CA TYR A 12 3.75 -3.07 10.25
C TYR A 12 4.56 -1.78 10.22
N ASP A 13 4.45 -1.00 11.28
CA ASP A 13 5.21 0.22 11.53
C ASP A 13 6.27 -0.08 12.61
N PRO A 14 7.54 -0.33 12.21
CA PRO A 14 8.58 -0.71 13.16
C PRO A 14 8.94 0.35 14.20
N PRO A 15 9.04 1.65 13.86
CA PRO A 15 9.38 2.69 14.83
C PRO A 15 8.39 2.76 16.00
N GLU A 16 7.12 2.73 15.71
CA GLU A 16 6.08 2.88 16.73
C GLU A 16 5.47 1.58 17.23
N VAL A 17 5.89 0.44 16.65
CA VAL A 17 5.36 -0.89 16.98
C VAL A 17 3.83 -0.92 16.86
N LYS A 18 3.34 -0.42 15.73
CA LYS A 18 1.93 -0.42 15.34
C LYS A 18 1.70 -1.39 14.19
N VAL A 19 0.49 -1.90 14.10
CA VAL A 19 -0.01 -2.62 12.92
C VAL A 19 -1.18 -1.83 12.37
N TYR A 20 -1.10 -1.46 11.11
CA TYR A 20 -2.20 -0.90 10.33
C TYR A 20 -2.90 -2.02 9.57
N PHE A 21 -4.20 -1.97 9.48
CA PHE A 21 -5.03 -2.97 8.80
C PHE A 21 -6.32 -2.33 8.30
N ILE A 22 -6.99 -3.04 7.42
CA ILE A 22 -8.29 -2.64 6.89
C ILE A 22 -9.36 -3.49 7.56
N THR A 23 -10.47 -2.87 7.95
CA THR A 23 -11.63 -3.56 8.48
C THR A 23 -12.92 -3.00 7.87
N ASN A 24 -13.93 -3.86 7.71
CA ASN A 24 -15.28 -3.46 7.31
C ASN A 24 -16.15 -3.03 8.49
N GLY A 25 -15.58 -2.91 9.68
CA GLY A 25 -16.21 -2.43 10.90
C GLY A 25 -16.21 -0.91 11.07
N GLY A 26 -15.90 -0.16 10.03
CA GLY A 26 -15.88 1.30 10.03
C GLY A 26 -17.26 1.93 10.26
N TYR A 27 -17.26 3.24 10.51
CA TYR A 27 -18.46 3.99 10.88
C TYR A 27 -19.54 3.98 9.79
N SER A 28 -19.13 3.86 8.52
CA SER A 28 -20.01 3.84 7.36
C SER A 28 -20.39 2.44 6.87
N GLY A 29 -19.83 1.37 7.47
CA GLY A 29 -19.96 0.00 6.99
C GLY A 29 -19.09 -0.29 5.76
N ASN A 30 -18.24 0.67 5.36
CA ASN A 30 -17.25 0.52 4.30
C ASN A 30 -15.93 -0.02 4.88
N LYS A 31 -14.98 -0.29 4.01
CA LYS A 31 -13.63 -0.69 4.40
C LYS A 31 -12.82 0.54 4.78
N ASP A 32 -12.37 0.61 6.03
CA ASP A 32 -11.59 1.70 6.59
C ASP A 32 -10.23 1.22 7.09
N ILE A 33 -9.24 2.13 7.11
CA ILE A 33 -7.92 1.88 7.69
C ILE A 33 -7.96 2.14 9.19
N TYR A 34 -7.55 1.13 9.96
CA TYR A 34 -7.38 1.15 11.40
C TYR A 34 -5.96 0.79 11.77
N PHE A 35 -5.59 1.08 13.01
CA PHE A 35 -4.32 0.63 13.58
C PHE A 35 -4.49 0.15 15.01
N SER A 36 -3.52 -0.66 15.46
CA SER A 36 -3.37 -1.07 16.85
C SER A 36 -1.90 -1.00 17.26
N GLY A 37 -1.63 -0.42 18.41
CA GLY A 37 -0.29 -0.35 19.01
C GLY A 37 -0.08 -1.44 20.06
N VAL A 38 1.18 -1.84 20.28
CA VAL A 38 1.54 -2.79 21.33
C VAL A 38 1.50 -2.11 22.70
N LYS A 39 0.68 -2.63 23.60
CA LYS A 39 0.61 -2.20 25.01
C LYS A 39 1.68 -2.88 25.88
N ASN A 40 1.98 -4.13 25.62
CA ASN A 40 3.01 -4.87 26.33
C ASN A 40 3.72 -5.83 25.37
N LYS A 41 5.01 -5.55 25.08
CA LYS A 41 5.82 -6.34 24.13
C LYS A 41 6.11 -7.76 24.66
N GLU A 42 6.42 -7.88 25.94
CA GLU A 42 6.80 -9.16 26.55
C GLU A 42 5.64 -10.17 26.56
N ARG A 43 4.42 -9.65 26.78
CA ARG A 43 3.20 -10.47 26.81
C ARG A 43 2.45 -10.49 25.49
N ASN A 44 2.97 -9.84 24.45
CA ASN A 44 2.31 -9.69 23.14
C ASN A 44 0.87 -9.15 23.25
N ILE A 45 0.67 -8.16 24.14
CA ILE A 45 -0.65 -7.53 24.34
C ILE A 45 -0.78 -6.32 23.45
N TRP A 46 -1.79 -6.32 22.59
CA TRP A 46 -2.13 -5.25 21.68
C TRP A 46 -3.24 -4.35 22.26
N GLY A 47 -3.27 -3.11 21.81
CA GLY A 47 -4.35 -2.18 22.09
C GLY A 47 -5.62 -2.50 21.32
N GLY A 48 -6.69 -1.79 21.62
CA GLY A 48 -7.89 -1.79 20.77
C GLY A 48 -7.60 -1.15 19.42
N ALA A 49 -8.40 -1.52 18.41
CA ALA A 49 -8.37 -0.91 17.09
C ALA A 49 -8.75 0.58 17.18
N GLN A 50 -8.02 1.43 16.49
CA GLN A 50 -8.25 2.87 16.38
C GLN A 50 -8.28 3.25 14.91
N SER A 51 -9.19 4.14 14.53
CA SER A 51 -9.28 4.66 13.16
C SER A 51 -8.03 5.46 12.79
N ALA A 52 -7.57 5.36 11.54
CA ALA A 52 -6.50 6.20 11.01
C ALA A 52 -6.88 7.68 10.87
N GLY A 53 -8.14 8.02 11.08
CA GLY A 53 -8.64 9.39 11.07
C GLY A 53 -9.41 9.77 9.80
N ILE A 54 -10.11 10.90 9.88
CA ILE A 54 -10.98 11.41 8.80
C ILE A 54 -10.21 11.93 7.59
N GLU A 55 -8.92 12.24 7.74
CA GLU A 55 -8.06 12.63 6.62
C GLU A 55 -7.71 11.40 5.76
N ILE A 56 -7.74 10.20 6.31
CA ILE A 56 -7.40 8.95 5.62
C ILE A 56 -8.65 8.19 5.19
N ASN A 57 -9.58 7.99 6.11
CA ASN A 57 -10.81 7.23 5.85
C ASN A 57 -11.89 8.12 5.27
N THR A 58 -12.58 7.63 4.24
CA THR A 58 -13.62 8.34 3.52
C THR A 58 -14.98 7.65 3.68
N ASN A 59 -16.00 8.15 2.98
CA ASN A 59 -17.28 7.45 2.86
C ASN A 59 -17.26 6.32 1.81
N TYR A 60 -16.08 6.00 1.26
CA TYR A 60 -15.86 4.95 0.28
C TYR A 60 -14.86 3.93 0.84
N ASP A 61 -14.63 2.85 0.09
CA ASP A 61 -13.70 1.81 0.52
C ASP A 61 -12.24 2.27 0.41
N GLU A 62 -11.48 2.04 1.47
CA GLU A 62 -10.02 1.96 1.46
C GLU A 62 -9.61 0.50 1.21
N GLY A 63 -8.70 0.26 0.24
CA GLY A 63 -8.43 -1.09 -0.29
C GLY A 63 -7.14 -1.74 0.19
N SER A 64 -6.13 -0.95 0.50
CA SER A 64 -4.81 -1.43 0.97
C SER A 64 -4.10 -0.34 1.75
N VAL A 65 -3.18 -0.74 2.63
CA VAL A 65 -2.34 0.18 3.40
C VAL A 65 -0.90 -0.33 3.45
N TYR A 66 0.06 0.55 3.29
CA TYR A 66 1.48 0.28 3.43
C TYR A 66 2.18 1.43 4.15
N ILE A 67 2.80 1.14 5.29
CA ILE A 67 3.65 2.09 6.00
C ILE A 67 5.08 1.89 5.51
N HIS A 68 5.66 2.96 5.00
CA HIS A 68 7.06 2.95 4.59
C HIS A 68 7.97 2.77 5.82
N PRO A 69 9.13 2.10 5.70
CA PRO A 69 10.03 1.84 6.83
C PRO A 69 10.56 3.07 7.57
N ASP A 70 10.34 4.28 7.05
CA ASP A 70 10.65 5.51 7.78
C ASP A 70 9.67 5.83 8.92
N GLY A 71 8.53 5.11 8.99
CA GLY A 71 7.48 5.34 9.98
C GLY A 71 6.74 6.67 9.82
N LYS A 72 6.97 7.41 8.72
CA LYS A 72 6.42 8.75 8.48
C LYS A 72 5.55 8.86 7.24
N THR A 73 5.60 7.86 6.38
CA THR A 73 4.90 7.88 5.09
C THR A 73 3.98 6.68 4.97
N MET A 74 2.71 6.94 4.72
CA MET A 74 1.70 5.94 4.41
C MET A 74 1.35 6.00 2.93
N TYR A 75 1.32 4.85 2.27
CA TYR A 75 0.69 4.67 0.97
C TYR A 75 -0.56 3.81 1.17
N PHE A 76 -1.64 4.20 0.55
CA PHE A 76 -2.90 3.45 0.66
C PHE A 76 -3.71 3.60 -0.64
N SER A 77 -4.65 2.70 -0.85
CA SER A 77 -5.58 2.83 -1.96
C SER A 77 -6.98 3.16 -1.45
N SER A 78 -7.66 4.04 -2.16
CA SER A 78 -9.01 4.50 -1.82
C SER A 78 -9.84 4.73 -3.08
N LYS A 79 -11.15 4.56 -2.96
CA LYS A 79 -12.14 4.98 -3.95
C LYS A 79 -12.64 6.41 -3.71
N GLY A 80 -12.23 7.02 -2.59
CA GLY A 80 -12.48 8.42 -2.23
C GLY A 80 -11.34 9.35 -2.63
N HIS A 81 -11.20 10.50 -1.98
CA HIS A 81 -10.10 11.45 -2.15
C HIS A 81 -9.88 11.93 -3.59
N ASP A 82 -10.93 12.17 -4.35
CA ASP A 82 -10.83 12.58 -5.76
C ASP A 82 -10.10 11.53 -6.62
N SER A 83 -10.42 10.24 -6.45
CA SER A 83 -9.93 9.17 -7.33
C SER A 83 -10.31 9.47 -8.78
N MET A 84 -9.42 9.13 -9.71
CA MET A 84 -9.70 9.25 -11.14
C MET A 84 -10.35 8.01 -11.74
N GLY A 85 -10.38 6.90 -10.99
CA GLY A 85 -10.91 5.61 -11.44
C GLY A 85 -11.65 4.86 -10.35
N GLY A 86 -11.34 3.58 -10.21
CA GLY A 86 -11.79 2.75 -9.09
C GLY A 86 -10.96 3.03 -7.84
N TYR A 87 -10.14 2.08 -7.42
CA TYR A 87 -9.13 2.34 -6.41
C TYR A 87 -7.96 3.11 -7.01
N ASP A 88 -7.57 4.21 -6.39
CA ASP A 88 -6.35 4.96 -6.68
C ASP A 88 -5.40 4.91 -5.49
N ILE A 89 -4.10 5.00 -5.75
CA ILE A 89 -3.04 5.00 -4.75
C ILE A 89 -2.75 6.44 -4.31
N PHE A 90 -2.79 6.65 -3.01
CA PHE A 90 -2.53 7.92 -2.34
C PHE A 90 -1.31 7.81 -1.44
N VAL A 91 -0.71 8.95 -1.13
CA VAL A 91 0.35 9.09 -0.13
C VAL A 91 -0.05 10.13 0.89
N SER A 92 0.19 9.84 2.18
CA SER A 92 0.06 10.77 3.29
C SER A 92 1.31 10.72 4.16
N GLU A 93 1.64 11.85 4.79
CA GLU A 93 2.73 11.96 5.76
C GLU A 93 2.18 12.30 7.13
N ILE A 94 2.80 11.72 8.15
CA ILE A 94 2.46 11.99 9.54
C ILE A 94 3.10 13.32 9.97
N ASP A 95 2.35 14.16 10.66
CA ASP A 95 2.82 15.43 11.18
C ASP A 95 3.55 15.26 12.54
N GLU A 96 4.01 16.38 13.11
CA GLU A 96 4.70 16.41 14.41
C GLU A 96 3.78 16.01 15.58
N LEU A 97 2.48 16.08 15.41
CA LEU A 97 1.47 15.66 16.39
C LEU A 97 1.11 14.18 16.28
N GLY A 98 1.70 13.47 15.32
CA GLY A 98 1.41 12.06 15.07
C GLY A 98 0.09 11.84 14.32
N GLN A 99 -0.42 12.84 13.60
CA GLN A 99 -1.62 12.75 12.78
C GLN A 99 -1.28 12.64 11.31
N TRP A 100 -2.01 11.81 10.57
CA TRP A 100 -1.88 11.70 9.13
C TRP A 100 -2.43 12.96 8.46
N GLY A 101 -1.63 13.57 7.61
CA GLY A 101 -2.00 14.75 6.85
C GLY A 101 -2.89 14.42 5.66
N LYS A 102 -3.38 15.47 4.97
CA LYS A 102 -4.22 15.34 3.78
C LYS A 102 -3.52 14.50 2.71
N PRO A 103 -4.16 13.43 2.21
CA PRO A 103 -3.58 12.57 1.18
C PRO A 103 -3.40 13.28 -0.15
N VAL A 104 -2.39 12.84 -0.89
CA VAL A 104 -2.12 13.27 -2.26
C VAL A 104 -2.21 12.08 -3.20
N ASN A 105 -3.02 12.20 -4.24
CA ASN A 105 -3.13 11.20 -5.31
C ASN A 105 -1.78 11.10 -6.05
N LEU A 106 -1.24 9.88 -6.21
CA LEU A 106 0.02 9.68 -6.93
C LEU A 106 -0.07 10.00 -8.42
N GLY A 107 -1.29 10.04 -8.96
CA GLY A 107 -1.58 10.45 -10.32
C GLY A 107 -1.05 9.50 -11.38
N TYR A 108 -1.29 9.88 -12.64
CA TYR A 108 -0.78 9.13 -13.79
C TYR A 108 0.77 9.21 -13.83
N PRO A 109 1.45 8.14 -14.19
CA PRO A 109 0.96 6.86 -14.70
C PRO A 109 0.80 5.75 -13.64
N ILE A 110 0.89 6.06 -12.34
CA ILE A 110 0.63 5.09 -11.28
C ILE A 110 -0.86 4.80 -11.25
N ASN A 111 -1.66 5.86 -11.04
CA ASN A 111 -3.10 5.80 -11.06
C ASN A 111 -3.66 5.98 -12.46
N THR A 112 -4.75 5.27 -12.76
CA THR A 112 -5.45 5.27 -14.04
C THR A 112 -6.96 5.31 -13.80
N ILE A 113 -7.75 5.26 -14.86
CA ILE A 113 -9.21 5.13 -14.76
C ILE A 113 -9.68 3.74 -14.30
N TYR A 114 -8.75 2.84 -14.03
CA TYR A 114 -8.98 1.47 -13.55
C TYR A 114 -8.65 1.37 -12.06
N ASP A 115 -8.78 0.15 -11.49
CA ASP A 115 -8.32 -0.07 -10.11
C ASP A 115 -6.80 -0.16 -10.07
N ASP A 116 -6.18 0.69 -9.26
CA ASP A 116 -4.75 0.69 -8.94
C ASP A 116 -4.59 0.51 -7.42
N ASN A 117 -3.96 -0.60 -6.98
CA ASN A 117 -4.06 -1.06 -5.60
C ASN A 117 -2.77 -1.74 -5.12
N TYR A 118 -2.67 -2.05 -3.82
CA TYR A 118 -1.60 -2.86 -3.22
C TYR A 118 -0.18 -2.30 -3.44
N PHE A 119 -0.03 -0.99 -3.27
CA PHE A 119 1.25 -0.33 -3.44
C PHE A 119 2.22 -0.68 -2.31
N VAL A 120 3.44 -1.05 -2.68
CA VAL A 120 4.57 -1.24 -1.75
C VAL A 120 5.83 -0.64 -2.35
N MET A 121 6.72 -0.10 -1.51
CA MET A 121 7.94 0.56 -1.95
C MET A 121 9.15 0.00 -1.21
N THR A 122 10.30 -0.06 -1.89
CA THR A 122 11.57 -0.39 -1.23
C THR A 122 11.99 0.72 -0.26
N ALA A 123 12.73 0.34 0.79
CA ALA A 123 13.13 1.27 1.84
C ALA A 123 13.99 2.47 1.33
N ASP A 124 14.65 2.31 0.19
CA ASP A 124 15.39 3.39 -0.48
C ASP A 124 14.50 4.34 -1.30
N GLY A 125 13.19 4.07 -1.36
CA GLY A 125 12.22 4.88 -2.09
C GLY A 125 12.36 4.85 -3.61
N ARG A 126 13.15 3.93 -4.19
CA ARG A 126 13.48 3.94 -5.62
C ARG A 126 12.69 2.94 -6.45
N THR A 127 12.17 1.90 -5.83
CA THR A 127 11.41 0.88 -6.54
C THR A 127 10.09 0.65 -5.84
N ALA A 128 9.01 0.65 -6.59
CA ALA A 128 7.69 0.29 -6.07
C ALA A 128 7.04 -0.79 -6.91
N TYR A 129 6.09 -1.48 -6.31
CA TYR A 129 5.23 -2.47 -6.94
C TYR A 129 3.79 -2.18 -6.55
N PHE A 130 2.89 -2.36 -7.48
CA PHE A 130 1.45 -2.21 -7.26
C PHE A 130 0.68 -3.11 -8.21
N SER A 131 -0.58 -3.36 -7.93
CA SER A 131 -1.48 -4.13 -8.79
C SER A 131 -2.40 -3.20 -9.56
N SER A 132 -2.70 -3.56 -10.81
CA SER A 132 -3.66 -2.84 -11.63
C SER A 132 -4.40 -3.78 -12.58
N ASN A 133 -5.68 -3.49 -12.83
CA ASN A 133 -6.50 -4.19 -13.81
C ASN A 133 -6.64 -3.42 -15.15
N ARG A 134 -5.68 -2.51 -15.42
CA ARG A 134 -5.65 -1.72 -16.67
C ARG A 134 -5.54 -2.62 -17.92
N PRO A 135 -5.93 -2.16 -19.12
CA PRO A 135 -6.04 -2.99 -20.32
C PRO A 135 -4.76 -3.71 -20.78
N SER A 136 -3.58 -3.25 -20.33
CA SER A 136 -2.30 -3.94 -20.60
C SER A 136 -2.07 -5.18 -19.72
N SER A 137 -3.01 -5.49 -18.80
CA SER A 137 -2.98 -6.65 -17.94
C SER A 137 -3.31 -7.93 -18.70
N ASN A 138 -2.68 -9.05 -18.30
CA ASN A 138 -2.93 -10.38 -18.85
C ASN A 138 -4.00 -11.11 -18.00
N GLY A 139 -5.22 -10.64 -18.03
CA GLY A 139 -6.32 -11.17 -17.22
C GLY A 139 -6.96 -10.09 -16.34
N GLY A 140 -7.12 -10.32 -15.04
CA GLY A 140 -7.68 -9.37 -14.10
C GLY A 140 -6.63 -8.35 -13.61
N TYR A 141 -6.08 -8.58 -12.44
CA TYR A 141 -5.00 -7.76 -11.90
C TYR A 141 -3.63 -8.32 -12.25
N ASP A 142 -2.74 -7.45 -12.74
CA ASP A 142 -1.30 -7.72 -12.89
C ASP A 142 -0.47 -6.87 -11.93
N ILE A 143 0.74 -7.34 -11.60
CA ILE A 143 1.69 -6.61 -10.77
C ILE A 143 2.59 -5.76 -11.66
N TYR A 144 2.62 -4.47 -11.37
CA TYR A 144 3.45 -3.48 -12.06
C TYR A 144 4.65 -3.10 -11.19
N LYS A 145 5.80 -2.97 -11.82
CA LYS A 145 7.03 -2.46 -11.21
C LYS A 145 7.29 -1.05 -11.70
N MET A 146 7.50 -0.15 -10.75
CA MET A 146 7.90 1.23 -11.01
C MET A 146 9.32 1.46 -10.52
N LYS A 147 10.12 2.23 -11.28
CA LYS A 147 11.39 2.78 -10.82
C LYS A 147 11.31 4.30 -10.79
N TYR A 148 11.66 4.87 -9.65
CA TYR A 148 11.76 6.31 -9.48
C TYR A 148 13.20 6.78 -9.68
N LYS A 149 13.41 7.81 -10.50
CA LYS A 149 14.74 8.38 -10.83
C LYS A 149 15.11 9.60 -10.00
N GLY A 150 14.18 10.15 -9.24
CA GLY A 150 14.45 11.33 -8.41
C GLY A 150 15.42 11.04 -7.26
N ASP A 151 16.06 12.10 -6.76
CA ASP A 151 17.03 12.01 -5.67
C ASP A 151 16.39 11.75 -4.31
N LYS A 152 15.08 11.89 -4.19
CA LYS A 152 14.31 11.70 -2.97
C LYS A 152 13.21 10.67 -3.20
N LYS A 153 12.72 10.04 -2.10
CA LYS A 153 11.46 9.29 -2.05
C LYS A 153 10.36 9.94 -2.88
N LEU A 154 9.45 9.12 -3.39
CA LEU A 154 8.19 9.60 -3.95
C LEU A 154 7.35 10.23 -2.83
N MET A 155 7.70 11.45 -2.47
CA MET A 155 7.05 12.25 -1.44
C MET A 155 6.05 13.23 -2.07
N LEU A 156 5.31 13.93 -1.23
CA LEU A 156 4.37 15.01 -1.55
C LEU A 156 5.04 16.20 -2.28
N SER A 157 5.74 15.94 -3.37
CA SER A 157 6.27 17.01 -4.21
C SER A 157 5.13 17.54 -5.08
N GLN A 158 4.75 18.79 -4.90
CA GLN A 158 3.82 19.51 -5.76
C GLN A 158 4.40 19.81 -7.16
N SER A 159 5.61 19.34 -7.46
CA SER A 159 6.21 19.55 -8.78
C SER A 159 5.63 18.55 -9.78
N GLU A 160 5.14 19.07 -10.89
CA GLU A 160 4.50 18.35 -11.99
C GLU A 160 5.42 17.33 -12.70
N ASP A 161 6.72 17.36 -12.45
CA ASP A 161 7.70 16.49 -13.07
C ASP A 161 7.99 15.24 -12.22
N LYS A 162 7.01 14.33 -12.13
CA LYS A 162 7.26 12.99 -11.61
C LYS A 162 8.11 12.20 -12.61
N LEU A 163 9.41 12.17 -12.39
CA LEU A 163 10.37 11.45 -13.23
C LEU A 163 10.28 9.92 -13.04
N PHE A 164 9.28 9.31 -13.66
CA PHE A 164 9.21 7.84 -13.73
C PHE A 164 10.12 7.33 -14.85
N SER A 165 10.98 6.38 -14.52
CA SER A 165 11.83 5.78 -15.54
C SER A 165 11.13 4.68 -16.32
N GLU A 166 10.25 3.94 -15.68
CA GLU A 166 9.60 2.78 -16.26
C GLU A 166 8.47 2.26 -15.37
N ILE A 167 7.28 2.11 -15.94
CA ILE A 167 6.18 1.34 -15.35
C ILE A 167 5.82 0.25 -16.33
N LYS A 168 6.11 -1.00 -15.95
CA LYS A 168 5.84 -2.18 -16.80
C LYS A 168 5.26 -3.33 -15.98
N PRO A 169 4.35 -4.14 -16.56
CA PRO A 169 3.96 -5.40 -15.97
C PRO A 169 5.20 -6.31 -15.79
N ILE A 170 5.28 -6.99 -14.67
CA ILE A 170 6.40 -7.93 -14.40
C ILE A 170 6.39 -9.09 -15.41
N ALA A 171 5.24 -9.52 -15.88
CA ALA A 171 5.10 -10.57 -16.88
C ALA A 171 5.78 -10.25 -18.23
N SER A 172 6.02 -8.97 -18.55
CA SER A 172 6.75 -8.57 -19.76
C SER A 172 8.28 -8.69 -19.62
N LEU A 173 8.79 -8.92 -18.41
CA LEU A 173 10.21 -9.18 -18.17
C LEU A 173 10.53 -10.61 -18.65
N LYS A 174 11.49 -10.74 -19.58
CA LYS A 174 11.88 -12.04 -20.17
C LYS A 174 12.04 -13.12 -19.09
N LYS A 175 11.44 -14.29 -19.31
CA LYS A 175 11.38 -15.45 -18.39
C LYS A 175 12.67 -15.80 -17.61
N LYS A 176 13.86 -15.43 -18.11
CA LYS A 176 15.15 -15.70 -17.46
C LYS A 176 15.43 -14.86 -16.21
N ASN A 177 14.80 -13.68 -16.09
CA ASN A 177 15.07 -12.77 -14.97
C ASN A 177 13.96 -12.82 -13.89
N VAL A 178 12.76 -13.31 -14.25
CA VAL A 178 11.60 -13.39 -13.35
C VAL A 178 11.89 -14.31 -12.16
N ALA A 179 12.53 -15.45 -12.36
CA ALA A 179 12.82 -16.38 -11.26
C ALA A 179 13.79 -15.80 -10.21
N LYS A 180 14.77 -14.98 -10.62
CA LYS A 180 15.69 -14.32 -9.68
C LYS A 180 15.09 -13.11 -8.99
N GLU A 181 14.21 -12.36 -9.68
CA GLU A 181 13.53 -11.20 -9.10
C GLU A 181 12.33 -11.62 -8.22
N SER A 182 11.63 -12.69 -8.57
CA SER A 182 10.58 -13.29 -7.72
C SER A 182 11.11 -13.77 -6.38
N LEU A 183 12.32 -14.35 -6.36
CA LEU A 183 12.99 -14.76 -5.11
C LEU A 183 13.36 -13.56 -4.21
N LYS A 184 13.69 -12.40 -4.81
CA LYS A 184 13.93 -11.17 -4.05
C LYS A 184 12.63 -10.55 -3.52
N LEU A 185 11.53 -10.67 -4.25
CA LEU A 185 10.20 -10.26 -3.81
C LEU A 185 9.69 -11.09 -2.61
N LEU A 186 9.88 -12.41 -2.65
CA LEU A 186 9.54 -13.31 -1.54
C LEU A 186 10.33 -13.00 -0.25
N THR A 187 11.49 -12.37 -0.37
CA THR A 187 12.28 -11.95 0.79
C THR A 187 11.75 -10.65 1.43
N ILE A 188 11.08 -9.80 0.66
CA ILE A 188 10.45 -8.57 1.16
C ILE A 188 9.11 -8.87 1.85
N PHE A 189 8.32 -9.79 1.30
CA PHE A 189 7.11 -10.29 1.93
C PHE A 189 7.49 -11.50 2.80
N ARG A 190 7.74 -11.33 4.08
CA ARG A 190 7.92 -12.42 5.05
C ARG A 190 6.63 -13.23 5.29
N GLY A 191 5.87 -13.50 4.24
CA GLY A 191 4.71 -14.37 4.22
C GLY A 191 4.97 -15.54 3.28
N LYS A 192 4.48 -16.73 3.60
CA LYS A 192 4.42 -17.84 2.64
C LYS A 192 3.43 -17.47 1.55
N VAL A 193 3.91 -16.95 0.44
CA VAL A 193 3.14 -16.99 -0.81
C VAL A 193 3.21 -18.43 -1.29
N LEU A 194 2.15 -19.19 -1.03
CA LEU A 194 2.03 -20.54 -1.57
C LEU A 194 1.63 -20.41 -3.04
N ASP A 195 2.51 -20.82 -3.92
CA ASP A 195 2.18 -20.96 -5.34
C ASP A 195 1.07 -22.00 -5.50
N LYS A 196 0.07 -21.69 -6.34
CA LYS A 196 -1.07 -22.56 -6.64
C LYS A 196 -0.66 -23.93 -7.24
N VAL A 197 0.59 -24.06 -7.67
CA VAL A 197 1.18 -25.29 -8.26
C VAL A 197 1.69 -26.26 -7.18
N SER A 198 1.81 -25.85 -5.93
CA SER A 198 2.34 -26.68 -4.84
C SER A 198 1.28 -27.57 -4.15
N PHE A 199 0.04 -27.53 -4.64
CA PHE A 199 -1.01 -28.48 -4.22
C PHE A 199 -1.17 -29.61 -5.24
N LYS A 200 -0.15 -30.44 -5.36
CA LYS A 200 -0.27 -31.80 -5.88
C LYS A 200 0.30 -32.79 -4.87
#